data_b157025f9ebe4e8b42e59e6cb78eea99
#
_entry.id   b157025f9ebe4e8b42e59e6cb78eea99
#
_cell.length_a   1.000
_cell.length_b   1.000
_cell.length_c   1.000
_cell.angle_alpha   90.00
_cell.angle_beta   90.00
_cell.angle_gamma   90.00
#
_symmetry.space_group_name_H-M   'P 1'
#
loop_
_entity.id
_entity.type
_entity.pdbx_description
1 polymer ?
#
loop_
_entity_poly.entity_id
_entity_poly.type
_entity_poly.pdbx_seq_one_letter_code
_entity_poly.pdbx_strand_id
1 'polypeptide(L)'
;MLIQSWYQLSDYQMEEQLFYNNMFLWFCHLSLENPVPDHSTISRWRSRFSSKGINEKLLQEINRQLSKYDIKITEGVIVDATLVESHARPRKKEIIETEPVGDEELTGLSTFQATDLTVEESKDHDARWLKKGKKSIYGYKGHTVVDKDHGLVQAIEVTSANIFDGHMLMPLVESLDLPENTEVLADKGYCSQENEEALQNKNLVSKIMQKKKKNQEMAPETRALNHAISTERYRVERSFGSLKKHFGWGRSIYMGLQKTADYLFMGAIAFNLKRSLKILRA
;
A
#
# COMPACT_ATOMS: atom_id res chain seq x y z
N MET A 1 13.09 6.02 12.99
CA MET A 1 12.10 5.44 12.06
C MET A 1 12.73 4.73 10.86
N LEU A 2 13.74 5.27 10.14
CA LEU A 2 14.42 4.55 9.03
C LEU A 2 15.06 3.24 9.48
N ILE A 3 15.84 3.25 10.55
CA ILE A 3 16.45 2.04 11.13
C ILE A 3 15.36 1.00 11.47
N GLN A 4 14.27 1.44 12.08
CA GLN A 4 13.14 0.56 12.40
C GLN A 4 12.58 -0.10 11.13
N SER A 5 12.41 0.66 10.05
CA SER A 5 11.92 0.12 8.78
C SER A 5 12.93 -0.85 8.15
N TRP A 6 14.24 -0.58 8.18
CA TRP A 6 15.26 -1.45 7.62
C TRP A 6 15.45 -2.76 8.37
N TYR A 7 15.30 -2.72 9.70
CA TYR A 7 15.55 -3.88 10.57
C TYR A 7 14.26 -4.45 11.18
N GLN A 8 13.08 -3.91 10.82
CA GLN A 8 11.76 -4.31 11.31
C GLN A 8 11.67 -4.29 12.85
N LEU A 9 12.22 -3.22 13.46
CA LEU A 9 12.24 -3.06 14.91
C LEU A 9 10.96 -2.40 15.42
N SER A 10 10.43 -2.89 16.53
CA SER A 10 9.42 -2.21 17.33
C SER A 10 10.00 -0.96 18.02
N ASP A 11 9.16 -0.13 18.63
CA ASP A 11 9.63 1.04 19.37
C ASP A 11 10.51 0.66 20.56
N TYR A 12 10.14 -0.38 21.29
CA TYR A 12 10.93 -0.94 22.39
C TYR A 12 12.28 -1.49 21.91
N GLN A 13 12.26 -2.25 20.83
CA GLN A 13 13.51 -2.78 20.26
C GLN A 13 14.41 -1.66 19.72
N MET A 14 13.84 -0.59 19.18
CA MET A 14 14.63 0.56 18.72
C MET A 14 15.29 1.30 19.88
N GLU A 15 14.55 1.52 20.98
CA GLU A 15 15.12 2.06 22.22
C GLU A 15 16.27 1.19 22.72
N GLU A 16 16.05 -0.11 22.85
CA GLU A 16 17.08 -1.08 23.27
C GLU A 16 18.32 -1.05 22.35
N GLN A 17 18.10 -1.08 21.04
CA GLN A 17 19.19 -1.03 20.06
C GLN A 17 19.98 0.27 20.11
N LEU A 18 19.36 1.39 20.42
CA LEU A 18 20.07 2.65 20.61
C LEU A 18 20.99 2.63 21.86
N PHE A 19 20.67 1.84 22.89
CA PHE A 19 21.57 1.66 24.04
C PHE A 19 22.79 0.80 23.72
N TYR A 20 22.63 -0.25 22.92
CA TYR A 20 23.67 -1.25 22.73
C TYR A 20 24.44 -1.14 21.41
N ASN A 21 23.92 -0.40 20.42
CA ASN A 21 24.48 -0.34 19.08
C ASN A 21 25.02 1.05 18.75
N ASN A 22 26.31 1.23 18.92
CA ASN A 22 26.99 2.50 18.64
C ASN A 22 26.83 2.96 17.17
N MET A 23 26.69 2.03 16.22
CA MET A 23 26.45 2.39 14.82
C MET A 23 25.08 3.05 14.62
N PHE A 24 24.06 2.61 15.37
CA PHE A 24 22.73 3.23 15.33
C PHE A 24 22.73 4.59 16.04
N LEU A 25 23.44 4.73 17.15
CA LEU A 25 23.65 6.04 17.80
C LEU A 25 24.28 7.02 16.82
N TRP A 26 25.42 6.62 16.23
CA TRP A 26 26.13 7.44 15.26
C TRP A 26 25.26 7.83 14.06
N PHE A 27 24.51 6.87 13.49
CA PHE A 27 23.56 7.15 12.40
C PHE A 27 22.49 8.15 12.80
N CYS A 28 22.04 8.12 14.06
CA CYS A 28 21.05 9.07 14.60
C CYS A 28 21.67 10.41 15.06
N HIS A 29 22.97 10.62 14.84
CA HIS A 29 23.73 11.78 15.35
C HIS A 29 23.60 11.96 16.86
N LEU A 30 23.52 10.87 17.61
CA LEU A 30 23.54 10.84 19.06
C LEU A 30 24.93 10.44 19.56
N SER A 31 25.38 11.07 20.66
CA SER A 31 26.58 10.65 21.38
C SER A 31 26.22 9.72 22.55
N LEU A 32 27.23 9.05 23.13
CA LEU A 32 27.03 8.22 24.33
C LEU A 32 26.59 9.02 25.56
N GLU A 33 26.80 10.33 25.55
CA GLU A 33 26.39 11.26 26.62
C GLU A 33 24.96 11.76 26.47
N ASN A 34 24.35 11.61 25.25
CA ASN A 34 22.98 12.04 25.00
C ASN A 34 21.99 11.03 25.57
N PRO A 35 20.86 11.50 26.14
CA PRO A 35 19.79 10.61 26.52
C PRO A 35 19.20 9.95 25.27
N VAL A 36 19.09 8.63 25.30
CA VAL A 36 18.45 7.86 24.25
C VAL A 36 16.92 8.11 24.28
N PRO A 37 16.28 8.40 23.14
CA PRO A 37 14.82 8.56 23.11
C PRO A 37 14.14 7.24 23.44
N ASP A 38 13.21 7.28 24.39
CA ASP A 38 12.40 6.14 24.80
C ASP A 38 11.36 5.77 23.72
N HIS A 39 10.79 4.56 23.83
CA HIS A 39 9.77 4.05 22.91
C HIS A 39 8.55 4.98 22.81
N SER A 40 8.16 5.64 23.92
CA SER A 40 7.03 6.56 23.94
C SER A 40 7.32 7.85 23.18
N THR A 41 8.55 8.33 23.23
CA THR A 41 9.03 9.48 22.45
C THR A 41 9.03 9.15 20.95
N ILE A 42 9.51 7.96 20.55
CA ILE A 42 9.49 7.48 19.17
C ILE A 42 8.03 7.41 18.66
N SER A 43 7.13 6.84 19.45
CA SER A 43 5.70 6.72 19.11
C SER A 43 5.02 8.11 18.97
N ARG A 44 5.31 9.04 19.87
CA ARG A 44 4.80 10.43 19.80
C ARG A 44 5.28 11.16 18.55
N TRP A 45 6.54 11.03 18.19
CA TRP A 45 7.08 11.62 16.96
C TRP A 45 6.45 11.00 15.71
N ARG A 46 6.26 9.68 15.67
CA ARG A 46 5.55 9.02 14.57
C ARG A 46 4.14 9.59 14.40
N SER A 47 3.38 9.70 15.48
CA SER A 47 2.02 10.25 15.44
C SER A 47 2.00 11.71 14.97
N ARG A 48 3.00 12.52 15.36
CA ARG A 48 3.15 13.90 14.90
C ARG A 48 3.51 13.98 13.42
N PHE A 49 4.34 13.07 12.91
CA PHE A 49 4.68 13.03 11.48
C PHE A 49 3.47 12.61 10.65
N SER A 50 2.72 11.62 11.14
CA SER A 50 1.47 11.16 10.55
C SER A 50 0.47 12.30 10.41
N SER A 51 0.16 12.99 11.50
CA SER A 51 -0.84 14.07 11.49
C SER A 51 -0.50 15.26 10.57
N LYS A 52 0.76 15.39 10.16
CA LYS A 52 1.26 16.48 9.30
C LYS A 52 1.58 16.03 7.86
N GLY A 53 1.38 14.77 7.51
CA GLY A 53 1.73 14.21 6.19
C GLY A 53 3.23 14.35 5.84
N ILE A 54 4.11 14.29 6.85
CA ILE A 54 5.55 14.54 6.65
C ILE A 54 6.19 13.43 5.83
N ASN A 55 5.76 12.18 5.98
CA ASN A 55 6.38 11.05 5.30
C ASN A 55 6.15 11.08 3.79
N GLU A 56 4.99 11.57 3.34
CA GLU A 56 4.73 11.80 1.92
C GLU A 56 5.69 12.85 1.35
N LYS A 57 5.78 14.01 1.98
CA LYS A 57 6.70 15.09 1.58
C LYS A 57 8.16 14.63 1.59
N LEU A 58 8.53 13.78 2.54
CA LEU A 58 9.86 13.21 2.63
C LEU A 58 10.15 12.25 1.46
N LEU A 59 9.19 11.42 1.06
CA LEU A 59 9.33 10.57 -0.13
C LEU A 59 9.54 11.41 -1.39
N GLN A 60 8.73 12.45 -1.59
CA GLN A 60 8.84 13.37 -2.72
C GLN A 60 10.22 14.06 -2.75
N GLU A 61 10.68 14.57 -1.60
CA GLU A 61 11.97 15.24 -1.48
C GLU A 61 13.16 14.28 -1.74
N ILE A 62 13.10 13.06 -1.25
CA ILE A 62 14.12 12.04 -1.52
C ILE A 62 14.18 11.73 -3.02
N ASN A 63 13.03 11.51 -3.67
CA ASN A 63 12.98 11.27 -5.11
C ASN A 63 13.51 12.47 -5.90
N ARG A 64 13.18 13.71 -5.48
CA ARG A 64 13.73 14.93 -6.05
C ARG A 64 15.26 15.02 -5.90
N GLN A 65 15.80 14.59 -4.75
CA GLN A 65 17.25 14.54 -4.56
C GLN A 65 17.91 13.46 -5.43
N LEU A 66 17.29 12.29 -5.55
CA LEU A 66 17.78 11.20 -6.39
C LEU A 66 17.83 11.61 -7.88
N SER A 67 16.89 12.45 -8.34
CA SER A 67 16.88 12.93 -9.71
C SER A 67 18.13 13.76 -10.08
N LYS A 68 18.82 14.37 -9.09
CA LYS A 68 20.10 15.07 -9.32
C LYS A 68 21.26 14.12 -9.63
N TYR A 69 21.08 12.84 -9.35
CA TYR A 69 22.04 11.78 -9.65
C TYR A 69 21.57 10.92 -10.84
N ASP A 70 20.74 11.49 -11.72
CA ASP A 70 20.14 10.85 -12.89
C ASP A 70 19.23 9.65 -12.57
N ILE A 71 18.86 9.48 -11.31
CA ILE A 71 17.85 8.50 -10.88
C ILE A 71 16.48 9.19 -10.94
N LYS A 72 15.90 9.25 -12.13
CA LYS A 72 14.63 9.93 -12.42
C LYS A 72 13.77 9.10 -13.36
N ILE A 73 12.50 9.46 -13.47
CA ILE A 73 11.59 8.87 -14.45
C ILE A 73 12.00 9.33 -15.85
N THR A 74 12.32 8.39 -16.75
CA THR A 74 12.72 8.69 -18.12
C THR A 74 11.79 8.07 -19.16
N GLU A 75 11.46 6.78 -19.01
CA GLU A 75 10.61 6.07 -19.97
C GLU A 75 9.15 6.03 -19.56
N GLY A 76 8.87 5.77 -18.30
CA GLY A 76 7.50 5.62 -17.85
C GLY A 76 7.34 5.24 -16.38
N VAL A 77 6.08 5.11 -16.03
CA VAL A 77 5.65 4.69 -14.68
C VAL A 77 4.70 3.51 -14.75
N ILE A 78 4.72 2.69 -13.72
CA ILE A 78 3.83 1.54 -13.55
C ILE A 78 2.96 1.81 -12.36
N VAL A 79 1.64 1.79 -12.59
CA VAL A 79 0.62 1.94 -11.52
C VAL A 79 0.06 0.57 -11.18
N ASP A 80 0.10 0.23 -9.91
CA ASP A 80 -0.45 -1.03 -9.41
C ASP A 80 -0.87 -0.91 -7.94
N ALA A 81 -1.68 -1.85 -7.47
CA ALA A 81 -2.18 -1.89 -6.10
C ALA A 81 -1.77 -3.17 -5.39
N THR A 82 -1.40 -3.05 -4.13
CA THR A 82 -1.10 -4.18 -3.28
C THR A 82 -2.00 -4.21 -2.06
N LEU A 83 -2.42 -5.42 -1.65
CA LEU A 83 -3.22 -5.61 -0.44
C LEU A 83 -2.33 -5.60 0.79
N VAL A 84 -2.80 -4.91 1.82
CA VAL A 84 -2.18 -4.77 3.13
C VAL A 84 -3.18 -5.24 4.18
N GLU A 85 -2.92 -6.35 4.84
CA GLU A 85 -3.81 -6.87 5.88
C GLU A 85 -3.82 -5.95 7.11
N SER A 86 -4.99 -5.72 7.71
CA SER A 86 -5.09 -5.03 9.00
C SER A 86 -4.59 -5.92 10.13
N HIS A 87 -3.95 -5.31 11.11
CA HIS A 87 -3.58 -5.98 12.36
C HIS A 87 -4.81 -6.46 13.16
N ALA A 88 -5.91 -5.72 13.11
CA ALA A 88 -7.13 -5.96 13.88
C ALA A 88 -8.24 -6.57 13.02
N ARG A 89 -8.00 -7.78 12.49
CA ARG A 89 -9.02 -8.52 11.77
C ARG A 89 -10.18 -8.89 12.72
N PRO A 90 -11.46 -8.65 12.35
CA PRO A 90 -12.61 -9.09 13.14
C PRO A 90 -12.58 -10.61 13.35
N ARG A 91 -12.96 -11.07 14.53
CA ARG A 91 -13.14 -12.49 14.79
C ARG A 91 -14.28 -13.02 13.93
N LYS A 92 -14.22 -14.27 13.50
CA LYS A 92 -15.35 -14.94 12.85
C LYS A 92 -16.49 -14.99 13.86
N LYS A 93 -17.72 -14.63 13.43
CA LYS A 93 -18.92 -14.92 14.20
C LYS A 93 -19.07 -16.43 14.28
N GLU A 94 -19.12 -17.00 15.47
CA GLU A 94 -19.75 -18.29 15.69
C GLU A 94 -21.26 -18.02 15.67
N ILE A 95 -21.95 -18.53 14.66
CA ILE A 95 -23.40 -18.61 14.65
C ILE A 95 -23.71 -19.76 15.61
N ILE A 96 -24.09 -19.45 16.85
CA ILE A 96 -24.69 -20.44 17.74
C ILE A 96 -26.12 -20.55 17.24
N GLU A 97 -26.41 -21.58 16.46
CA GLU A 97 -27.77 -22.01 16.19
C GLU A 97 -28.31 -22.53 17.52
N THR A 98 -29.11 -21.73 18.20
CA THR A 98 -29.92 -22.22 19.32
C THR A 98 -31.07 -23.01 18.70
N GLU A 99 -31.07 -24.32 18.94
CA GLU A 99 -32.23 -25.15 18.62
C GLU A 99 -33.48 -24.55 19.30
N PRO A 100 -34.62 -24.51 18.62
CA PRO A 100 -35.87 -24.04 19.25
C PRO A 100 -36.20 -24.98 20.39
N VAL A 101 -36.21 -24.46 21.61
CA VAL A 101 -36.81 -25.17 22.74
C VAL A 101 -38.30 -25.31 22.43
N GLY A 102 -38.73 -26.55 22.14
CA GLY A 102 -40.13 -26.85 21.93
C GLY A 102 -40.92 -26.67 23.20
N ASP A 103 -41.77 -25.66 23.21
CA ASP A 103 -42.98 -25.68 24.04
C ASP A 103 -44.18 -25.79 23.08
N GLU A 104 -44.82 -26.94 23.13
CA GLU A 104 -46.08 -27.20 22.47
C GLU A 104 -47.17 -26.33 23.15
N GLU A 105 -47.95 -25.73 22.32
CA GLU A 105 -49.33 -25.26 22.40
C GLU A 105 -49.57 -23.76 22.25
N LEU A 106 -50.34 -23.50 21.24
CA LEU A 106 -51.19 -22.36 20.90
C LEU A 106 -50.60 -21.15 20.22
N THR A 107 -51.11 -21.02 19.01
CA THR A 107 -51.18 -19.87 18.09
C THR A 107 -50.06 -19.74 17.09
N GLY A 108 -50.44 -20.04 15.84
CA GLY A 108 -49.61 -19.98 14.62
C GLY A 108 -49.09 -18.61 14.22
N LEU A 109 -48.14 -18.11 14.97
CA LEU A 109 -47.20 -17.07 14.57
C LEU A 109 -45.85 -17.46 15.14
N SER A 110 -44.97 -18.00 14.28
CA SER A 110 -43.59 -18.20 14.67
C SER A 110 -42.92 -16.85 14.85
N THR A 111 -42.85 -16.40 16.10
CA THR A 111 -42.01 -15.27 16.49
C THR A 111 -40.57 -15.75 16.41
N PHE A 112 -39.88 -15.42 15.33
CA PHE A 112 -38.44 -15.47 15.31
C PHE A 112 -37.94 -14.43 16.33
N GLN A 113 -37.58 -14.86 17.52
CA GLN A 113 -36.76 -14.02 18.37
C GLN A 113 -35.39 -13.88 17.69
N ALA A 114 -35.18 -12.71 17.08
CA ALA A 114 -33.87 -12.31 16.67
C ALA A 114 -32.99 -12.28 17.93
N THR A 115 -32.19 -13.31 18.12
CA THR A 115 -31.08 -13.24 19.07
C THR A 115 -30.22 -12.07 18.65
N ASP A 116 -30.03 -11.11 19.54
CA ASP A 116 -29.14 -9.96 19.36
C ASP A 116 -27.76 -10.47 18.96
N LEU A 117 -27.49 -10.44 17.65
CA LEU A 117 -26.19 -10.70 17.08
C LEU A 117 -25.34 -9.49 17.41
N THR A 118 -24.69 -9.47 18.57
CA THR A 118 -23.63 -8.52 18.85
C THR A 118 -22.51 -8.73 17.84
N VAL A 119 -22.54 -7.94 16.78
CA VAL A 119 -21.44 -7.85 15.84
C VAL A 119 -20.30 -7.20 16.60
N GLU A 120 -19.28 -7.97 16.99
CA GLU A 120 -18.04 -7.36 17.45
C GLU A 120 -17.50 -6.50 16.29
N GLU A 121 -17.67 -5.20 16.41
CA GLU A 121 -17.09 -4.27 15.46
C GLU A 121 -15.57 -4.40 15.52
N SER A 122 -14.95 -4.38 14.34
CA SER A 122 -13.49 -4.36 14.28
C SER A 122 -12.97 -3.11 14.97
N LYS A 123 -11.89 -3.25 15.76
CA LYS A 123 -11.17 -2.11 16.34
C LYS A 123 -10.53 -1.20 15.26
N ASP A 124 -10.42 -1.67 14.03
CA ASP A 124 -9.90 -0.93 12.89
C ASP A 124 -11.04 -0.52 11.97
N HIS A 125 -11.65 0.64 12.27
CA HIS A 125 -12.85 1.12 11.61
C HIS A 125 -12.64 1.57 10.15
N ASP A 126 -11.39 1.79 9.73
CA ASP A 126 -11.08 2.22 8.36
C ASP A 126 -10.81 1.02 7.43
N ALA A 127 -10.46 -0.14 7.99
CA ALA A 127 -10.25 -1.34 7.20
C ALA A 127 -11.57 -1.92 6.67
N ARG A 128 -11.52 -2.58 5.51
CA ARG A 128 -12.70 -3.22 4.88
C ARG A 128 -12.35 -4.60 4.35
N TRP A 129 -13.38 -5.40 4.15
CA TRP A 129 -13.27 -6.70 3.53
C TRP A 129 -13.13 -6.60 2.01
N LEU A 130 -12.19 -7.37 1.46
CA LEU A 130 -12.08 -7.63 0.03
C LEU A 130 -11.95 -9.13 -0.20
N LYS A 131 -12.73 -9.66 -1.13
CA LYS A 131 -12.61 -11.05 -1.61
C LYS A 131 -11.73 -11.07 -2.85
N LYS A 132 -10.59 -11.79 -2.78
CA LYS A 132 -9.70 -12.04 -3.92
C LYS A 132 -9.60 -13.56 -4.15
N GLY A 133 -10.30 -14.03 -5.18
CA GLY A 133 -10.45 -15.48 -5.43
C GLY A 133 -11.13 -16.19 -4.25
N LYS A 134 -10.47 -17.19 -3.66
CA LYS A 134 -10.97 -17.93 -2.50
C LYS A 134 -10.63 -17.29 -1.14
N LYS A 135 -9.81 -16.24 -1.11
CA LYS A 135 -9.36 -15.59 0.13
C LYS A 135 -10.14 -14.30 0.38
N SER A 136 -10.58 -14.11 1.63
CA SER A 136 -11.12 -12.85 2.12
C SER A 136 -10.07 -12.16 2.98
N ILE A 137 -9.74 -10.92 2.63
CA ILE A 137 -8.73 -10.08 3.30
C ILE A 137 -9.45 -8.90 3.92
N TYR A 138 -9.18 -8.64 5.20
CA TYR A 138 -9.62 -7.45 5.90
C TYR A 138 -8.44 -6.49 6.04
N GLY A 139 -8.56 -5.28 5.49
CA GLY A 139 -7.44 -4.35 5.51
C GLY A 139 -7.58 -3.21 4.51
N TYR A 140 -6.47 -2.91 3.88
CA TYR A 140 -6.24 -1.74 3.03
C TYR A 140 -5.66 -2.14 1.68
N LYS A 141 -5.64 -1.18 0.77
CA LYS A 141 -4.85 -1.22 -0.47
C LYS A 141 -3.83 -0.09 -0.46
N GLY A 142 -2.60 -0.42 -0.79
CA GLY A 142 -1.58 0.56 -1.14
C GLY A 142 -1.50 0.66 -2.68
N HIS A 143 -2.02 1.74 -3.23
CA HIS A 143 -1.90 2.09 -4.64
C HIS A 143 -0.59 2.82 -4.84
N THR A 144 0.20 2.42 -5.81
CA THR A 144 1.59 2.85 -5.89
C THR A 144 1.97 3.15 -7.33
N VAL A 145 2.71 4.22 -7.52
CA VAL A 145 3.43 4.50 -8.75
C VAL A 145 4.89 4.14 -8.56
N VAL A 146 5.40 3.31 -9.46
CA VAL A 146 6.80 2.87 -9.48
C VAL A 146 7.40 3.28 -10.81
N ASP A 147 8.61 3.86 -10.81
CA ASP A 147 9.29 4.15 -12.07
C ASP A 147 9.67 2.87 -12.80
N LYS A 148 9.57 2.92 -14.13
CA LYS A 148 9.81 1.78 -15.01
C LYS A 148 11.30 1.39 -15.06
N ASP A 149 12.20 2.36 -14.93
CA ASP A 149 13.64 2.16 -15.15
C ASP A 149 14.31 1.54 -13.93
N HIS A 150 14.10 2.14 -12.78
CA HIS A 150 14.79 1.80 -11.54
C HIS A 150 13.95 0.99 -10.58
N GLY A 151 12.60 0.98 -10.75
CA GLY A 151 11.66 0.31 -9.86
C GLY A 151 11.58 0.97 -8.49
N LEU A 152 11.79 2.30 -8.41
CA LEU A 152 11.64 3.10 -7.20
C LEU A 152 10.18 3.55 -7.04
N VAL A 153 9.72 3.61 -5.81
CA VAL A 153 8.39 4.11 -5.49
C VAL A 153 8.36 5.63 -5.64
N GLN A 154 7.47 6.15 -6.48
CA GLN A 154 7.34 7.58 -6.75
C GLN A 154 6.20 8.21 -5.96
N ALA A 155 5.05 7.56 -5.91
CA ALA A 155 3.88 8.00 -5.17
C ALA A 155 3.15 6.81 -4.54
N ILE A 156 2.41 7.08 -3.47
CA ILE A 156 1.57 6.10 -2.77
C ILE A 156 0.26 6.78 -2.39
N GLU A 157 -0.83 6.07 -2.58
CA GLU A 157 -2.13 6.40 -2.00
C GLU A 157 -2.68 5.16 -1.29
N VAL A 158 -3.26 5.36 -0.11
CA VAL A 158 -3.77 4.25 0.70
C VAL A 158 -5.27 4.38 0.89
N THR A 159 -5.98 3.32 0.58
CA THR A 159 -7.44 3.27 0.71
C THR A 159 -7.88 2.04 1.50
N SER A 160 -9.14 2.03 1.94
CA SER A 160 -9.76 0.79 2.41
C SER A 160 -9.76 -0.25 1.29
N ALA A 161 -9.63 -1.54 1.64
CA ALA A 161 -9.44 -2.60 0.65
C ALA A 161 -10.57 -2.75 -0.39
N ASN A 162 -11.79 -2.29 -0.08
CA ASN A 162 -12.94 -2.38 -0.97
C ASN A 162 -12.99 -1.31 -2.07
N ILE A 163 -12.15 -0.28 -2.01
CA ILE A 163 -12.11 0.77 -3.04
C ILE A 163 -11.60 0.18 -4.36
N PHE A 164 -12.23 0.58 -5.45
CA PHE A 164 -11.88 0.09 -6.79
C PHE A 164 -10.58 0.75 -7.29
N ASP A 165 -9.65 -0.08 -7.80
CA ASP A 165 -8.30 0.37 -8.18
C ASP A 165 -8.32 1.44 -9.27
N GLY A 166 -9.25 1.32 -10.25
CA GLY A 166 -9.37 2.26 -11.38
C GLY A 166 -9.57 3.72 -10.99
N HIS A 167 -10.20 3.99 -9.83
CA HIS A 167 -10.41 5.36 -9.35
C HIS A 167 -9.12 6.03 -8.86
N MET A 168 -8.07 5.24 -8.59
CA MET A 168 -6.83 5.75 -8.00
C MET A 168 -5.76 6.08 -9.03
N LEU A 169 -6.01 5.82 -10.34
CA LEU A 169 -5.03 6.11 -11.39
C LEU A 169 -4.71 7.59 -11.46
N MET A 170 -5.74 8.40 -11.68
CA MET A 170 -5.54 9.85 -11.88
C MET A 170 -5.05 10.57 -10.64
N PRO A 171 -5.58 10.35 -9.42
CA PRO A 171 -5.00 10.94 -8.21
C PRO A 171 -3.50 10.67 -8.06
N LEU A 172 -3.05 9.45 -8.36
CA LEU A 172 -1.64 9.08 -8.30
C LEU A 172 -0.80 9.77 -9.38
N VAL A 173 -1.28 9.77 -10.62
CA VAL A 173 -0.59 10.42 -11.75
C VAL A 173 -0.51 11.94 -11.53
N GLU A 174 -1.56 12.54 -10.99
CA GLU A 174 -1.62 13.98 -10.71
C GLU A 174 -0.74 14.43 -9.54
N SER A 175 -0.42 13.52 -8.61
CA SER A 175 0.51 13.79 -7.53
C SER A 175 1.97 13.91 -7.99
N LEU A 176 2.25 13.55 -9.25
CA LEU A 176 3.58 13.56 -9.85
C LEU A 176 3.67 14.59 -10.99
N ASP A 177 4.80 15.24 -11.09
CA ASP A 177 5.15 16.09 -12.23
C ASP A 177 5.79 15.22 -13.32
N LEU A 178 4.94 14.56 -14.13
CA LEU A 178 5.39 13.67 -15.18
C LEU A 178 5.63 14.46 -16.48
N PRO A 179 6.79 14.25 -17.14
CA PRO A 179 7.05 14.82 -18.47
C PRO A 179 5.98 14.39 -19.50
N GLU A 180 5.76 15.21 -20.50
CA GLU A 180 4.93 14.83 -21.65
C GLU A 180 5.47 13.57 -22.31
N ASN A 181 4.57 12.78 -22.88
CA ASN A 181 4.85 11.48 -23.51
C ASN A 181 5.39 10.40 -22.56
N THR A 182 5.33 10.61 -21.23
CA THR A 182 5.63 9.55 -20.25
C THR A 182 4.63 8.40 -20.39
N GLU A 183 5.12 7.19 -20.47
CA GLU A 183 4.30 5.98 -20.54
C GLU A 183 3.68 5.67 -19.16
N VAL A 184 2.37 5.44 -19.11
CA VAL A 184 1.65 5.02 -17.88
C VAL A 184 1.13 3.60 -18.09
N LEU A 185 1.80 2.64 -17.45
CA LEU A 185 1.46 1.23 -17.52
C LEU A 185 0.56 0.86 -16.33
N ALA A 186 -0.54 0.18 -16.61
CA ALA A 186 -1.44 -0.32 -15.56
C ALA A 186 -2.11 -1.63 -15.98
N ASP A 187 -2.67 -2.35 -14.99
CA ASP A 187 -3.40 -3.57 -15.28
C ASP A 187 -4.80 -3.28 -15.84
N LYS A 188 -5.50 -4.34 -16.28
CA LYS A 188 -6.87 -4.24 -16.79
C LYS A 188 -7.88 -3.69 -15.78
N GLY A 189 -7.56 -3.68 -14.48
CA GLY A 189 -8.41 -3.08 -13.44
C GLY A 189 -8.59 -1.59 -13.65
N TYR A 190 -7.58 -0.92 -14.19
CA TYR A 190 -7.55 0.53 -14.47
C TYR A 190 -8.15 0.91 -15.83
N CYS A 191 -8.51 -0.07 -16.69
CA CYS A 191 -9.05 0.18 -18.01
C CYS A 191 -10.48 0.75 -17.92
N SER A 192 -10.62 2.02 -18.25
CA SER A 192 -11.86 2.77 -18.42
C SER A 192 -11.65 3.88 -19.44
N GLN A 193 -12.72 4.28 -20.13
CA GLN A 193 -12.66 5.39 -21.08
C GLN A 193 -12.24 6.70 -20.39
N GLU A 194 -12.73 6.94 -19.19
CA GLU A 194 -12.40 8.11 -18.36
C GLU A 194 -10.89 8.21 -18.10
N ASN A 195 -10.24 7.11 -17.71
CA ASN A 195 -8.81 7.09 -17.46
C ASN A 195 -7.98 7.29 -18.74
N GLU A 196 -8.41 6.71 -19.86
CA GLU A 196 -7.76 6.88 -21.16
C GLU A 196 -7.81 8.35 -21.62
N GLU A 197 -8.99 8.97 -21.56
CA GLU A 197 -9.18 10.38 -21.91
C GLU A 197 -8.40 11.31 -20.97
N ALA A 198 -8.38 11.02 -19.69
CA ALA A 198 -7.66 11.82 -18.70
C ALA A 198 -6.14 11.77 -18.90
N LEU A 199 -5.57 10.61 -19.22
CA LEU A 199 -4.15 10.49 -19.58
C LEU A 199 -3.83 11.23 -20.88
N GLN A 200 -4.67 11.10 -21.89
CA GLN A 200 -4.51 11.80 -23.16
C GLN A 200 -4.54 13.33 -23.00
N ASN A 201 -5.45 13.86 -22.18
CA ASN A 201 -5.54 15.28 -21.87
C ASN A 201 -4.28 15.85 -21.20
N LYS A 202 -3.49 14.98 -20.53
CA LYS A 202 -2.20 15.32 -19.93
C LYS A 202 -1.01 15.07 -20.85
N ASN A 203 -1.21 14.75 -22.11
CA ASN A 203 -0.18 14.35 -23.06
C ASN A 203 0.66 13.15 -22.57
N LEU A 204 0.05 12.22 -21.82
CA LEU A 204 0.67 10.98 -21.38
C LEU A 204 0.28 9.81 -22.27
N VAL A 205 1.18 8.85 -22.41
CA VAL A 205 0.95 7.66 -23.25
C VAL A 205 0.32 6.57 -22.41
N SER A 206 -0.95 6.25 -22.67
CA SER A 206 -1.64 5.16 -22.00
C SER A 206 -1.12 3.80 -22.48
N LYS A 207 -0.64 2.98 -21.54
CA LYS A 207 -0.33 1.56 -21.70
C LYS A 207 -1.12 0.73 -20.69
N ILE A 208 -2.43 0.95 -20.63
CA ILE A 208 -3.33 0.19 -19.78
C ILE A 208 -3.74 -1.11 -20.49
N MET A 209 -3.62 -2.24 -19.80
CA MET A 209 -4.07 -3.53 -20.34
C MET A 209 -5.58 -3.51 -20.62
N GLN A 210 -5.98 -3.92 -21.82
CA GLN A 210 -7.36 -3.91 -22.26
C GLN A 210 -8.17 -5.08 -21.69
N LYS A 211 -9.44 -4.81 -21.32
CA LYS A 211 -10.39 -5.84 -20.88
C LYS A 211 -10.97 -6.61 -22.07
N LYS A 212 -11.23 -7.90 -21.86
CA LYS A 212 -12.02 -8.70 -22.79
C LYS A 212 -13.45 -8.18 -22.80
N LYS A 213 -14.01 -7.87 -23.98
CA LYS A 213 -15.43 -7.54 -24.12
C LYS A 213 -16.29 -8.78 -23.87
N LYS A 214 -17.47 -8.57 -23.28
CA LYS A 214 -18.42 -9.66 -22.98
C LYS A 214 -18.82 -10.35 -24.29
N ASN A 215 -18.75 -11.67 -24.31
CA ASN A 215 -19.12 -12.52 -25.47
C ASN A 215 -18.29 -12.33 -26.76
N GLN A 216 -17.10 -11.73 -26.69
CA GLN A 216 -16.18 -11.64 -27.83
C GLN A 216 -14.82 -12.23 -27.46
N GLU A 217 -14.16 -12.90 -28.39
CA GLU A 217 -12.77 -13.26 -28.19
C GLU A 217 -11.87 -12.02 -28.30
N MET A 218 -10.83 -11.98 -27.49
CA MET A 218 -9.85 -10.89 -27.58
C MET A 218 -9.08 -10.99 -28.88
N ALA A 219 -9.02 -9.91 -29.65
CA ALA A 219 -8.25 -9.87 -30.88
C ALA A 219 -6.78 -10.26 -30.63
N PRO A 220 -6.14 -10.97 -31.56
CA PRO A 220 -4.73 -11.39 -31.42
C PRO A 220 -3.79 -10.23 -31.12
N GLU A 221 -4.01 -9.07 -31.75
CA GLU A 221 -3.24 -7.83 -31.57
C GLU A 221 -3.37 -7.31 -30.14
N THR A 222 -4.62 -7.24 -29.59
CA THR A 222 -4.86 -6.82 -28.22
C THR A 222 -4.24 -7.79 -27.21
N ARG A 223 -4.23 -9.09 -27.53
CA ARG A 223 -3.60 -10.11 -26.69
C ARG A 223 -2.08 -9.93 -26.68
N ALA A 224 -1.46 -9.67 -27.84
CA ALA A 224 -0.03 -9.39 -27.96
C ALA A 224 0.35 -8.10 -27.19
N LEU A 225 -0.44 -7.03 -27.34
CA LEU A 225 -0.26 -5.79 -26.61
C LEU A 225 -0.32 -6.01 -25.08
N ASN A 226 -1.35 -6.68 -24.60
CA ASN A 226 -1.48 -7.01 -23.19
C ASN A 226 -0.32 -7.86 -22.66
N HIS A 227 0.21 -8.76 -23.48
CA HIS A 227 1.39 -9.57 -23.12
C HIS A 227 2.63 -8.70 -22.98
N ALA A 228 2.89 -7.78 -23.93
CA ALA A 228 3.99 -6.85 -23.87
C ALA A 228 3.93 -5.98 -22.60
N ILE A 229 2.76 -5.36 -22.34
CA ILE A 229 2.53 -4.55 -21.11
C ILE A 229 2.77 -5.38 -19.85
N SER A 230 2.27 -6.61 -19.80
CA SER A 230 2.44 -7.51 -18.64
C SER A 230 3.92 -7.82 -18.38
N THR A 231 4.70 -8.01 -19.44
CA THR A 231 6.15 -8.26 -19.34
C THR A 231 6.90 -7.06 -18.75
N GLU A 232 6.55 -5.85 -19.19
CA GLU A 232 7.16 -4.63 -18.64
C GLU A 232 6.72 -4.42 -17.16
N ARG A 233 5.45 -4.68 -16.83
CA ARG A 233 4.90 -4.57 -15.47
C ARG A 233 5.51 -5.55 -14.47
N TYR A 234 6.13 -6.64 -14.90
CA TYR A 234 6.79 -7.58 -14.00
C TYR A 234 7.83 -6.92 -13.08
N ARG A 235 8.40 -5.79 -13.48
CA ARG A 235 9.33 -5.01 -12.65
C ARG A 235 8.68 -4.54 -11.35
N VAL A 236 7.42 -4.08 -11.37
CA VAL A 236 6.69 -3.62 -10.17
C VAL A 236 6.39 -4.78 -9.22
N GLU A 237 6.14 -5.97 -9.74
CA GLU A 237 5.91 -7.17 -8.91
C GLU A 237 7.15 -7.49 -8.06
N ARG A 238 8.36 -7.31 -8.62
CA ARG A 238 9.63 -7.46 -7.88
C ARG A 238 9.77 -6.41 -6.78
N SER A 239 9.37 -5.16 -7.03
CA SER A 239 9.38 -4.09 -6.03
C SER A 239 8.39 -4.41 -4.91
N PHE A 240 7.15 -4.80 -5.22
CA PHE A 240 6.17 -5.23 -4.22
C PHE A 240 6.60 -6.47 -3.45
N GLY A 241 7.22 -7.44 -4.11
CA GLY A 241 7.80 -8.61 -3.44
C GLY A 241 8.82 -8.21 -2.39
N SER A 242 9.71 -7.27 -2.72
CA SER A 242 10.71 -6.74 -1.80
C SER A 242 10.09 -5.92 -0.67
N LEU A 243 9.12 -5.04 -0.98
CA LEU A 243 8.41 -4.22 0.00
C LEU A 243 7.63 -5.09 1.01
N LYS A 244 6.96 -6.14 0.53
CA LYS A 244 6.24 -7.08 1.41
C LYS A 244 7.19 -7.91 2.27
N LYS A 245 8.27 -8.41 1.70
CA LYS A 245 9.19 -9.31 2.39
C LYS A 245 10.08 -8.59 3.42
N HIS A 246 10.51 -7.36 3.12
CA HIS A 246 11.56 -6.69 3.88
C HIS A 246 11.11 -5.38 4.55
N PHE A 247 9.96 -4.82 4.16
CA PHE A 247 9.49 -3.51 4.64
C PHE A 247 8.06 -3.54 5.18
N GLY A 248 7.53 -4.73 5.45
CA GLY A 248 6.26 -4.90 6.17
C GLY A 248 4.98 -4.59 5.39
N TRP A 249 5.04 -4.42 4.06
CA TRP A 249 3.86 -4.07 3.24
C TRP A 249 2.81 -5.18 3.11
N GLY A 250 3.05 -6.37 3.65
CA GLY A 250 2.07 -7.46 3.64
C GLY A 250 0.97 -7.28 4.69
N ARG A 251 1.31 -6.69 5.84
CA ARG A 251 0.41 -6.49 6.97
C ARG A 251 0.77 -5.23 7.74
N SER A 252 -0.21 -4.37 7.98
CA SER A 252 -0.03 -3.20 8.84
C SER A 252 0.12 -3.63 10.30
N ILE A 253 1.06 -3.03 11.01
CA ILE A 253 1.21 -3.17 12.46
C ILE A 253 0.42 -2.09 13.21
N TYR A 254 -0.18 -1.15 12.49
CA TYR A 254 -0.99 -0.06 13.02
C TYR A 254 -2.45 -0.22 12.60
N MET A 255 -3.34 0.40 13.35
CA MET A 255 -4.77 0.54 13.04
C MET A 255 -5.07 1.94 12.54
N GLY A 256 -6.01 2.04 11.61
CA GLY A 256 -6.43 3.29 10.97
C GLY A 256 -5.67 3.59 9.67
N LEU A 257 -6.38 4.24 8.75
CA LEU A 257 -5.91 4.54 7.40
C LEU A 257 -4.63 5.37 7.42
N GLN A 258 -4.63 6.48 8.17
CA GLN A 258 -3.52 7.42 8.24
C GLN A 258 -2.22 6.78 8.73
N LYS A 259 -2.27 6.03 9.82
CA LYS A 259 -1.08 5.36 10.38
C LYS A 259 -0.57 4.25 9.48
N THR A 260 -1.48 3.55 8.79
CA THR A 260 -1.12 2.55 7.79
C THR A 260 -0.45 3.21 6.58
N ALA A 261 -0.97 4.35 6.10
CA ALA A 261 -0.35 5.11 5.03
C ALA A 261 1.08 5.53 5.38
N ASP A 262 1.28 6.11 6.56
CA ASP A 262 2.62 6.51 7.02
C ASP A 262 3.60 5.34 7.15
N TYR A 263 3.10 4.18 7.57
CA TYR A 263 3.89 2.96 7.61
C TYR A 263 4.36 2.53 6.23
N LEU A 264 3.49 2.61 5.23
CA LEU A 264 3.83 2.31 3.84
C LEU A 264 4.80 3.36 3.25
N PHE A 265 4.58 4.65 3.50
CA PHE A 265 5.51 5.71 3.08
C PHE A 265 6.91 5.48 3.66
N MET A 266 7.03 5.19 4.95
CA MET A 266 8.33 4.93 5.58
C MET A 266 9.00 3.68 5.00
N GLY A 267 8.24 2.63 4.70
CA GLY A 267 8.73 1.44 4.00
C GLY A 267 9.25 1.76 2.60
N ALA A 268 8.53 2.60 1.83
CA ALA A 268 8.95 3.04 0.50
C ALA A 268 10.22 3.89 0.55
N ILE A 269 10.30 4.84 1.47
CA ILE A 269 11.51 5.65 1.70
C ILE A 269 12.72 4.76 1.98
N ALA A 270 12.58 3.82 2.92
CA ALA A 270 13.63 2.90 3.30
C ALA A 270 14.05 1.99 2.11
N PHE A 271 13.08 1.55 1.31
CA PHE A 271 13.32 0.78 0.09
C PHE A 271 14.05 1.60 -0.98
N ASN A 272 13.57 2.81 -1.28
CA ASN A 272 14.18 3.69 -2.28
C ASN A 272 15.63 4.00 -1.93
N LEU A 273 15.92 4.40 -0.69
CA LEU A 273 17.27 4.67 -0.22
C LEU A 273 18.20 3.46 -0.34
N LYS A 274 17.71 2.27 0.02
CA LYS A 274 18.51 1.03 -0.10
C LYS A 274 18.77 0.64 -1.54
N ARG A 275 17.79 0.87 -2.42
CA ARG A 275 17.87 0.53 -3.84
C ARG A 275 18.74 1.54 -4.60
N SER A 276 18.60 2.84 -4.32
CA SER A 276 19.42 3.88 -4.94
C SER A 276 20.91 3.70 -4.68
N LEU A 277 21.31 3.27 -3.48
CA LEU A 277 22.70 2.93 -3.18
C LEU A 277 23.27 1.82 -4.08
N LYS A 278 22.43 0.85 -4.48
CA LYS A 278 22.85 -0.21 -5.41
C LYS A 278 22.99 0.32 -6.84
N ILE A 279 22.11 1.24 -7.25
CA ILE A 279 22.15 1.86 -8.58
C ILE A 279 23.39 2.74 -8.70
N LEU A 280 23.69 3.56 -7.67
CA LEU A 280 24.84 4.46 -7.65
C LEU A 280 26.21 3.73 -7.59
N ARG A 281 26.23 2.44 -7.26
CA ARG A 281 27.44 1.61 -7.18
C ARG A 281 27.62 0.72 -8.41
N ALA A 282 26.61 0.62 -9.27
CA ALA A 282 26.65 -0.18 -10.49
C ALA A 282 27.22 0.61 -11.66
#